data_990465e4e046bae9d182ea2e5ca4559d
#
_entry.id   990465e4e046bae9d182ea2e5ca4559d
#
_cell.length_a   1.000
_cell.length_b   1.000
_cell.length_c   1.000
_cell.angle_alpha   90.00
_cell.angle_beta   90.00
_cell.angle_gamma   90.00
#
_symmetry.space_group_name_H-M   'P 1'
#
loop_
_entity.id
_entity.type
_entity.pdbx_description
1 polymer ?
#
loop_
_entity_poly.entity_id
_entity_poly.type
_entity_poly.pdbx_seq_one_letter_code
_entity_poly.pdbx_strand_id
1 'polypeptide(L)'
;MNGINKRKTTKILFGIYIFILLWIILFKMSFSVSEIVSLSGDRSINLIPFYYLTEVNFHLREVISNILIFVPLGIYLKMFDINSKKIILYGFIFSILLELIQFVFKIGAFDITDIITNTTGAILGVGGYILLEKIFSNRLCSTL
;
A
#
# COMPACT_ATOMS: atom_id res chain seq x y z
N MET A 1 21.55 -8.54 20.88
CA MET A 1 21.15 -8.96 19.50
C MET A 1 21.88 -8.05 18.53
N ASN A 2 22.84 -8.57 17.75
CA ASN A 2 23.74 -7.78 16.91
C ASN A 2 22.97 -6.99 15.84
N GLY A 3 23.35 -5.73 15.58
CA GLY A 3 22.69 -4.84 14.62
C GLY A 3 22.57 -5.41 13.19
N ILE A 4 23.50 -6.28 12.79
CA ILE A 4 23.48 -7.02 11.52
C ILE A 4 22.26 -7.95 11.42
N ASN A 5 21.90 -8.63 12.53
CA ASN A 5 20.73 -9.51 12.56
C ASN A 5 19.40 -8.73 12.44
N LYS A 6 19.29 -7.56 13.10
CA LYS A 6 18.10 -6.71 13.01
C LYS A 6 17.83 -6.27 11.56
N ARG A 7 18.86 -5.77 10.86
CA ARG A 7 18.72 -5.30 9.48
C ARG A 7 18.36 -6.45 8.50
N LYS A 8 18.93 -7.63 8.72
CA LYS A 8 18.60 -8.82 7.92
C LYS A 8 17.15 -9.24 8.15
N THR A 9 16.70 -9.29 9.41
CA THR A 9 15.31 -9.61 9.76
C THR A 9 14.32 -8.62 9.16
N THR A 10 14.61 -7.30 9.25
CA THR A 10 13.74 -6.26 8.64
C THR A 10 13.61 -6.44 7.13
N LYS A 11 14.69 -6.80 6.41
CA LYS A 11 14.62 -7.06 4.98
C LYS A 11 13.75 -8.28 4.64
N ILE A 12 13.86 -9.35 5.43
CA ILE A 12 13.05 -10.57 5.24
C ILE A 12 11.58 -10.24 5.48
N LEU A 13 11.26 -9.56 6.58
CA LEU A 13 9.88 -9.15 6.89
C LEU A 13 9.31 -8.22 5.81
N PHE A 14 10.10 -7.31 5.28
CA PHE A 14 9.71 -6.46 4.16
C PHE A 14 9.42 -7.27 2.90
N GLY A 15 10.23 -8.27 2.58
CA GLY A 15 9.99 -9.17 1.45
C GLY A 15 8.68 -9.96 1.60
N ILE A 16 8.42 -10.50 2.79
CA ILE A 16 7.16 -11.20 3.11
C ILE A 16 5.98 -10.23 2.98
N TYR A 17 6.11 -9.02 3.51
CA TYR A 17 5.08 -7.99 3.39
C TYR A 17 4.77 -7.65 1.93
N ILE A 18 5.79 -7.42 1.09
CA ILE A 18 5.59 -7.13 -0.35
C ILE A 18 4.87 -8.29 -1.04
N PHE A 19 5.24 -9.53 -0.72
CA PHE A 19 4.55 -10.71 -1.27
C PHE A 19 3.07 -10.73 -0.88
N ILE A 20 2.74 -10.49 0.40
CA ILE A 20 1.36 -10.44 0.90
C ILE A 20 0.61 -9.28 0.26
N LEU A 21 1.24 -8.10 0.14
CA LEU A 21 0.65 -6.92 -0.48
C LEU A 21 0.27 -7.20 -1.94
N LEU A 22 1.20 -7.76 -2.72
CA LEU A 22 0.95 -8.15 -4.10
C LEU A 22 -0.19 -9.17 -4.18
N TRP A 23 -0.17 -10.19 -3.30
CA TRP A 23 -1.21 -11.20 -3.24
C TRP A 23 -2.59 -10.57 -3.00
N ILE A 24 -2.72 -9.73 -1.96
CA ILE A 24 -3.99 -9.10 -1.60
C ILE A 24 -4.48 -8.19 -2.74
N ILE A 25 -3.62 -7.34 -3.30
CA ILE A 25 -4.04 -6.37 -4.32
C ILE A 25 -4.40 -7.06 -5.63
N LEU A 26 -3.57 -7.98 -6.10
CA LEU A 26 -3.80 -8.65 -7.38
C LEU A 26 -4.98 -9.63 -7.32
N PHE A 27 -5.28 -10.20 -6.15
CA PHE A 27 -6.38 -11.14 -5.97
C PHE A 27 -7.58 -10.58 -5.20
N LYS A 28 -7.59 -9.28 -4.88
CA LYS A 28 -8.65 -8.58 -4.14
C LYS A 28 -10.03 -8.76 -4.77
N MET A 29 -10.12 -8.78 -6.09
CA MET A 29 -11.36 -9.00 -6.83
C MET A 29 -11.66 -10.49 -7.08
N SER A 30 -10.72 -11.39 -6.81
CA SER A 30 -10.81 -12.81 -7.16
C SER A 30 -11.32 -13.70 -6.02
N PHE A 31 -11.97 -13.16 -5.00
CA PHE A 31 -12.62 -14.02 -3.99
C PHE A 31 -13.90 -14.72 -4.49
N SER A 32 -14.37 -14.39 -5.69
CA SER A 32 -15.35 -15.21 -6.40
C SER A 32 -14.65 -16.07 -7.45
N VAL A 33 -14.44 -17.34 -7.13
CA VAL A 33 -13.83 -18.33 -8.03
C VAL A 33 -14.59 -18.43 -9.37
N SER A 34 -15.89 -18.06 -9.38
CA SER A 34 -16.73 -17.99 -10.57
C SER A 34 -16.36 -16.82 -11.50
N GLU A 35 -15.79 -15.74 -10.99
CA GLU A 35 -15.35 -14.60 -11.81
C GLU A 35 -13.96 -14.79 -12.41
N ILE A 36 -13.09 -15.58 -11.78
CA ILE A 36 -11.79 -15.96 -12.36
C ILE A 36 -12.00 -16.82 -13.62
N VAL A 37 -13.04 -17.63 -13.66
CA VAL A 37 -13.35 -18.51 -14.80
C VAL A 37 -14.00 -17.73 -15.96
N SER A 38 -14.70 -16.64 -15.68
CA SER A 38 -15.16 -15.69 -16.70
C SER A 38 -14.10 -14.61 -16.95
N LEU A 39 -13.04 -14.97 -17.67
CA LEU A 39 -12.04 -14.02 -18.21
C LEU A 39 -12.62 -12.98 -19.19
N SER A 40 -13.91 -12.72 -19.12
CA SER A 40 -14.65 -11.74 -19.91
C SER A 40 -14.88 -10.42 -19.16
N GLY A 41 -14.04 -10.10 -18.16
CA GLY A 41 -14.05 -8.77 -17.54
C GLY A 41 -13.76 -7.71 -18.60
N ASP A 42 -14.68 -6.77 -18.79
CA ASP A 42 -14.44 -5.61 -19.64
C ASP A 42 -13.30 -4.79 -19.06
N ARG A 43 -12.36 -4.39 -19.93
CA ARG A 43 -11.30 -3.46 -19.53
C ARG A 43 -11.95 -2.10 -19.27
N SER A 44 -12.05 -1.71 -18.03
CA SER A 44 -12.55 -0.40 -17.65
C SER A 44 -11.43 0.48 -17.11
N ILE A 45 -11.53 1.77 -17.42
CA ILE A 45 -10.62 2.80 -16.91
C ILE A 45 -11.48 3.84 -16.21
N ASN A 46 -11.25 4.03 -14.93
CA ASN A 46 -11.90 5.06 -14.12
C ASN A 46 -10.88 6.15 -13.77
N LEU A 47 -11.02 7.32 -14.40
CA LEU A 47 -10.18 8.48 -14.14
C LEU A 47 -10.87 9.55 -13.27
N ILE A 48 -12.10 9.30 -12.82
CA ILE A 48 -12.82 10.22 -11.93
C ILE A 48 -12.57 9.78 -10.49
N PRO A 49 -11.80 10.52 -9.70
CA PRO A 49 -11.54 10.16 -8.32
C PRO A 49 -12.83 10.03 -7.54
N PHE A 50 -12.96 8.95 -6.78
CA PHE A 50 -14.09 8.70 -5.87
C PHE A 50 -15.48 8.68 -6.55
N TYR A 51 -15.54 8.35 -7.84
CA TYR A 51 -16.78 8.32 -8.62
C TYR A 51 -17.88 7.43 -7.99
N TYR A 52 -17.48 6.34 -7.34
CA TYR A 52 -18.39 5.33 -6.77
C TYR A 52 -18.80 5.59 -5.31
N LEU A 53 -18.42 6.74 -4.69
CA LEU A 53 -18.80 7.03 -3.30
C LEU A 53 -20.30 7.19 -3.07
N THR A 54 -21.11 7.18 -4.13
CA THR A 54 -22.59 7.18 -4.03
C THR A 54 -23.16 5.83 -3.54
N GLU A 55 -22.41 4.71 -3.66
CA GLU A 55 -22.76 3.40 -3.11
C GLU A 55 -21.93 3.12 -1.86
N VAL A 56 -22.26 3.77 -0.79
CA VAL A 56 -21.42 4.16 0.37
C VAL A 56 -20.66 3.02 1.06
N ASN A 57 -21.17 1.79 1.12
CA ASN A 57 -20.57 0.79 2.03
C ASN A 57 -19.44 -0.05 1.43
N PHE A 58 -19.51 -0.39 0.17
CA PHE A 58 -18.50 -1.25 -0.47
C PHE A 58 -17.22 -0.48 -0.79
N HIS A 59 -17.36 0.69 -1.37
CA HIS A 59 -16.22 1.53 -1.78
C HIS A 59 -15.45 2.13 -0.61
N LEU A 60 -16.11 2.44 0.51
CA LEU A 60 -15.42 2.90 1.71
C LEU A 60 -14.46 1.83 2.27
N ARG A 61 -14.89 0.56 2.28
CA ARG A 61 -14.03 -0.56 2.69
C ARG A 61 -12.82 -0.69 1.78
N GLU A 62 -12.99 -0.50 0.49
CA GLU A 62 -11.93 -0.54 -0.51
C GLU A 62 -10.90 0.57 -0.29
N VAL A 63 -11.35 1.82 -0.18
CA VAL A 63 -10.53 2.98 0.14
C VAL A 63 -9.71 2.76 1.42
N ILE A 64 -10.36 2.32 2.51
CA ILE A 64 -9.68 2.07 3.78
C ILE A 64 -8.67 0.93 3.66
N SER A 65 -9.03 -0.15 2.97
CA SER A 65 -8.13 -1.30 2.78
C SER A 65 -6.89 -0.93 2.00
N ASN A 66 -7.02 -0.15 0.93
CA ASN A 66 -5.90 0.32 0.12
C ASN A 66 -4.96 1.20 0.93
N ILE A 67 -5.52 2.15 1.71
CA ILE A 67 -4.73 2.97 2.63
C ILE A 67 -3.97 2.08 3.62
N LEU A 68 -4.68 1.21 4.35
CA LEU A 68 -4.09 0.40 5.43
C LEU A 68 -3.00 -0.54 4.92
N ILE A 69 -3.17 -1.11 3.74
CA ILE A 69 -2.21 -2.04 3.15
C ILE A 69 -0.91 -1.35 2.74
N PHE A 70 -0.96 -0.05 2.40
CA PHE A 70 0.22 0.74 2.01
C PHE A 70 0.90 1.47 3.18
N VAL A 71 0.27 1.57 4.35
CA VAL A 71 0.92 2.14 5.56
C VAL A 71 2.23 1.42 5.90
N PRO A 72 2.31 0.08 5.96
CA PRO A 72 3.58 -0.60 6.25
C PRO A 72 4.66 -0.32 5.19
N LEU A 73 4.31 -0.09 3.91
CA LEU A 73 5.27 0.28 2.88
C LEU A 73 6.04 1.54 3.27
N GLY A 74 5.30 2.60 3.67
CA GLY A 74 5.90 3.86 4.12
C GLY A 74 6.79 3.67 5.35
N ILE A 75 6.34 2.88 6.33
CA ILE A 75 7.10 2.57 7.56
C ILE A 75 8.40 1.82 7.21
N TYR A 76 8.33 0.72 6.46
CA TYR A 76 9.51 -0.08 6.14
C TYR A 76 10.54 0.70 5.33
N LEU A 77 10.11 1.46 4.32
CA LEU A 77 11.02 2.26 3.52
C LEU A 77 11.70 3.35 4.37
N LYS A 78 10.99 3.89 5.36
CA LYS A 78 11.56 4.84 6.31
C LYS A 78 12.57 4.19 7.26
N MET A 79 12.32 2.96 7.70
CA MET A 79 13.28 2.16 8.48
C MET A 79 14.58 1.86 7.71
N PHE A 80 14.59 1.95 6.38
CA PHE A 80 15.80 1.85 5.55
C PHE A 80 16.46 3.21 5.28
N ASP A 81 16.10 4.26 6.03
CA ASP A 81 16.63 5.63 5.91
C ASP A 81 16.37 6.29 4.54
N ILE A 82 15.35 5.84 3.82
CA ILE A 82 15.00 6.45 2.55
C ILE A 82 14.33 7.81 2.81
N ASN A 83 14.66 8.79 1.98
CA ASN A 83 14.08 10.12 2.06
C ASN A 83 12.56 10.09 1.83
N SER A 84 11.80 10.82 2.65
CA SER A 84 10.32 10.80 2.63
C SER A 84 9.74 11.14 1.25
N LYS A 85 10.31 12.11 0.52
CA LYS A 85 9.86 12.46 -0.84
C LYS A 85 10.05 11.30 -1.82
N LYS A 86 11.16 10.55 -1.70
CA LYS A 86 11.41 9.36 -2.52
C LYS A 86 10.43 8.23 -2.17
N ILE A 87 10.11 8.07 -0.88
CA ILE A 87 9.13 7.05 -0.44
C ILE A 87 7.76 7.33 -1.06
N ILE A 88 7.30 8.57 -1.04
CA ILE A 88 6.03 8.97 -1.63
C ILE A 88 6.04 8.70 -3.13
N LEU A 89 7.12 9.09 -3.82
CA LEU A 89 7.28 8.84 -5.25
C LEU A 89 7.28 7.32 -5.57
N TYR A 90 7.99 6.52 -4.77
CA TYR A 90 8.00 5.05 -4.95
C TYR A 90 6.63 4.43 -4.70
N GLY A 91 5.91 4.88 -3.67
CA GLY A 91 4.54 4.45 -3.40
C GLY A 91 3.60 4.77 -4.56
N PHE A 92 3.70 5.98 -5.10
CA PHE A 92 2.92 6.42 -6.26
C PHE A 92 3.22 5.59 -7.53
N ILE A 93 4.51 5.44 -7.88
CA ILE A 93 4.92 4.64 -9.04
C ILE A 93 4.50 3.18 -8.87
N PHE A 94 4.70 2.63 -7.69
CA PHE A 94 4.33 1.25 -7.38
C PHE A 94 2.82 1.03 -7.50
N SER A 95 2.01 1.97 -7.04
CA SER A 95 0.55 1.92 -7.21
C SER A 95 0.14 1.94 -8.68
N ILE A 96 0.71 2.84 -9.50
CA ILE A 96 0.45 2.85 -10.94
C ILE A 96 0.80 1.50 -11.59
N LEU A 97 1.93 0.90 -11.22
CA LEU A 97 2.32 -0.40 -11.76
C LEU A 97 1.32 -1.49 -11.40
N LEU A 98 0.78 -1.48 -10.19
CA LEU A 98 -0.26 -2.43 -9.77
C LEU A 98 -1.54 -2.27 -10.59
N GLU A 99 -2.01 -1.03 -10.78
CA GLU A 99 -3.19 -0.74 -11.59
C GLU A 99 -2.99 -1.16 -13.06
N LEU A 100 -1.78 -0.93 -13.62
CA LEU A 100 -1.46 -1.38 -14.96
C LEU A 100 -1.46 -2.91 -15.07
N ILE A 101 -0.92 -3.62 -14.07
CA ILE A 101 -0.95 -5.08 -14.01
C ILE A 101 -2.39 -5.57 -13.98
N GLN A 102 -3.24 -5.02 -13.11
CA GLN A 102 -4.65 -5.39 -13.01
C GLN A 102 -5.38 -5.18 -14.33
N PHE A 103 -5.16 -4.05 -14.99
CA PHE A 103 -5.76 -3.72 -16.28
C PHE A 103 -5.28 -4.65 -17.41
N VAL A 104 -3.97 -4.91 -17.51
CA VAL A 104 -3.39 -5.76 -18.56
C VAL A 104 -3.88 -7.20 -18.43
N PHE A 105 -3.88 -7.73 -17.22
CA PHE A 105 -4.31 -9.12 -16.95
C PHE A 105 -5.83 -9.28 -16.80
N LYS A 106 -6.61 -8.20 -16.94
CA LYS A 106 -8.08 -8.18 -16.79
C LYS A 106 -8.58 -8.69 -15.42
N ILE A 107 -7.78 -8.47 -14.38
CA ILE A 107 -8.12 -8.85 -13.00
C ILE A 107 -8.69 -7.68 -12.19
N GLY A 108 -8.86 -6.51 -12.81
CA GLY A 108 -9.43 -5.30 -12.23
C GLY A 108 -9.52 -4.16 -13.25
N ALA A 109 -10.22 -3.09 -12.85
CA ALA A 109 -10.24 -1.82 -13.57
C ALA A 109 -8.99 -1.01 -13.25
N PHE A 110 -8.53 -0.16 -14.16
CA PHE A 110 -7.55 0.88 -13.83
C PHE A 110 -8.29 2.02 -13.11
N ASP A 111 -8.06 2.20 -11.82
CA ASP A 111 -8.76 3.19 -11.00
C ASP A 111 -7.80 4.21 -10.38
N ILE A 112 -8.02 5.49 -10.69
CA ILE A 112 -7.23 6.58 -10.11
C ILE A 112 -7.46 6.72 -8.60
N THR A 113 -8.62 6.32 -8.09
CA THR A 113 -8.92 6.30 -6.65
C THR A 113 -7.96 5.39 -5.90
N ASP A 114 -7.65 4.23 -6.46
CA ASP A 114 -6.72 3.28 -5.86
C ASP A 114 -5.29 3.84 -5.85
N ILE A 115 -4.88 4.55 -6.90
CA ILE A 115 -3.57 5.22 -6.91
C ILE A 115 -3.48 6.28 -5.81
N ILE A 116 -4.53 7.08 -5.62
CA ILE A 116 -4.58 8.12 -4.59
C ILE A 116 -4.55 7.48 -3.19
N THR A 117 -5.38 6.49 -2.94
CA THR A 117 -5.52 5.86 -1.62
C THR A 117 -4.30 5.07 -1.22
N ASN A 118 -3.69 4.33 -2.12
CA ASN A 118 -2.42 3.62 -1.93
C ASN A 118 -1.29 4.59 -1.59
N THR A 119 -1.16 5.67 -2.37
CA THR A 119 -0.15 6.71 -2.11
C THR A 119 -0.38 7.39 -0.76
N THR A 120 -1.64 7.67 -0.41
CA THR A 120 -2.02 8.23 0.90
C THR A 120 -1.60 7.28 2.03
N GLY A 121 -1.78 5.98 1.87
CA GLY A 121 -1.31 4.97 2.82
C GLY A 121 0.21 5.07 3.05
N ALA A 122 1.00 5.16 1.99
CA ALA A 122 2.44 5.32 2.10
C ALA A 122 2.84 6.63 2.83
N ILE A 123 2.14 7.74 2.57
CA ILE A 123 2.33 9.02 3.27
C ILE A 123 2.04 8.87 4.77
N LEU A 124 0.92 8.25 5.12
CA LEU A 124 0.55 8.00 6.51
C LEU A 124 1.57 7.10 7.21
N GLY A 125 2.12 6.10 6.51
CA GLY A 125 3.19 5.26 7.02
C GLY A 125 4.46 6.03 7.34
N VAL A 126 4.89 6.95 6.46
CA VAL A 126 6.03 7.84 6.71
C VAL A 126 5.76 8.75 7.92
N GLY A 127 4.58 9.38 7.98
CA GLY A 127 4.18 10.24 9.09
C GLY A 127 4.14 9.51 10.42
N GLY A 128 3.55 8.31 10.43
CA GLY A 128 3.49 7.44 11.60
C GLY A 128 4.87 7.05 12.12
N TYR A 129 5.80 6.69 11.22
CA TYR A 129 7.17 6.37 11.61
C TYR A 129 7.87 7.58 12.27
N ILE A 130 7.80 8.76 11.64
CA ILE A 130 8.43 9.98 12.16
C ILE A 130 7.85 10.36 13.52
N LEU A 131 6.54 10.21 13.70
CA LEU A 131 5.88 10.49 14.98
C LEU A 131 6.37 9.54 16.08
N LEU A 132 6.42 8.24 15.80
CA LEU A 132 6.91 7.24 16.74
C LEU A 132 8.38 7.50 17.12
N GLU A 133 9.23 7.76 16.13
CA GLU A 133 10.64 8.08 16.37
C GLU A 133 10.80 9.28 17.32
N LYS A 134 10.03 10.35 17.11
CA LYS A 134 10.04 11.53 17.96
C LYS A 134 9.59 11.23 19.39
N ILE A 135 8.53 10.42 19.56
CA ILE A 135 8.02 10.04 20.87
C ILE A 135 9.05 9.22 21.66
N PHE A 136 9.68 8.23 21.01
CA PHE A 136 10.69 7.40 21.65
C PHE A 136 11.99 8.16 21.95
N SER A 137 12.43 9.05 21.07
CA SER A 137 13.61 9.90 21.30
C SER A 137 13.39 10.84 22.50
N ASN A 138 12.22 11.48 22.60
CA ASN A 138 11.93 12.37 23.72
C ASN A 138 11.85 11.63 25.06
N ARG A 139 11.37 10.38 25.09
CA ARG A 139 11.34 9.58 26.33
C ARG A 139 12.74 9.22 26.83
N LEU A 140 13.67 8.93 25.93
CA LEU A 140 15.07 8.66 26.31
C LEU A 140 15.75 9.88 26.89
N CYS A 141 15.42 11.10 26.41
CA CYS A 141 16.00 12.34 26.89
C CYS A 141 15.40 12.82 28.24
N SER A 142 14.19 12.35 28.60
CA SER A 142 13.51 12.70 29.86
C SER A 142 13.86 11.77 31.02
N THR A 143 14.61 10.69 30.76
CA THR A 143 15.05 9.70 31.77
C THR A 143 16.54 9.80 32.11
N LEU A 144 17.24 10.78 31.54
CA LEU A 144 18.61 11.18 31.88
C LEU A 144 18.61 12.53 32.61
#